data_8ce5ddbe7bbcbe8e724518c243666b4a
#
_entry.id   8ce5ddbe7bbcbe8e724518c243666b4a
#
_cell.length_a   1.000
_cell.length_b   1.000
_cell.length_c   1.000
_cell.angle_alpha   90.00
_cell.angle_beta   90.00
_cell.angle_gamma   90.00
#
_symmetry.space_group_name_H-M   'P 1'
#
loop_
_entity.id
_entity.type
_entity.pdbx_description
1 polymer ?
#
loop_
_entity_poly.entity_id
_entity_poly.type
_entity_poly.pdbx_seq_one_letter_code
_entity_poly.pdbx_strand_id
1 'polypeptide(L)'
;MKNTMLEMSRYAALARQAVAEGVVLLKNEAVLPLAPGGRAALFGYAQFHYYKSGTGSGGLVNVTHVQNLPEILGGDGGYRLDAEVQARYAAWLADHPYEMGTGWAQEPWFQPEMPLDEEFVRAAAQRADTAFIVIGRTAGEDQDNTNTPGSFLLTEGEENMLALVCRYFNKSVVLLNVGNILDMQWVARYNPGAVAYIWQGGQEGCRGVLDVLNGTVSPSGKLPDTIARTPADYPAADHYGADDRNFYAEDIYVGYRYFETFAPEKCCTPLASDFPTRNLMYSC
;
A
#
# COMPACT_ATOMS: atom_id res chain seq x y z
N MET A 1 -1.72 -41.97 12.53
CA MET A 1 -1.54 -40.73 11.82
C MET A 1 -0.21 -40.11 12.26
N LYS A 2 0.74 -39.93 11.36
CA LYS A 2 1.98 -39.17 11.68
C LYS A 2 1.58 -37.75 11.98
N ASN A 3 1.82 -37.29 13.19
CA ASN A 3 1.66 -35.88 13.58
C ASN A 3 2.75 -35.12 12.84
N THR A 4 2.40 -34.57 11.67
CA THR A 4 3.30 -33.72 10.90
C THR A 4 3.26 -32.36 11.59
N MET A 5 4.17 -32.14 12.53
CA MET A 5 4.37 -30.75 13.04
C MET A 5 4.76 -29.85 11.87
N LEU A 6 3.99 -28.80 11.67
CA LEU A 6 4.29 -27.79 10.67
C LEU A 6 5.60 -27.09 11.06
N GLU A 7 6.56 -27.09 10.15
CA GLU A 7 7.80 -26.32 10.32
C GLU A 7 7.50 -24.82 10.09
N MET A 8 7.04 -24.14 11.13
CA MET A 8 6.60 -22.75 11.06
C MET A 8 7.66 -21.81 10.44
N SER A 9 8.94 -22.07 10.71
CA SER A 9 10.05 -21.28 10.11
C SER A 9 10.09 -21.39 8.58
N ARG A 10 9.83 -22.57 8.04
CA ARG A 10 9.77 -22.79 6.58
C ARG A 10 8.57 -22.05 5.97
N TYR A 11 7.41 -22.10 6.63
CA TYR A 11 6.22 -21.38 6.14
C TYR A 11 6.40 -19.88 6.23
N ALA A 12 7.01 -19.36 7.30
CA ALA A 12 7.34 -17.94 7.40
C ALA A 12 8.27 -17.48 6.27
N ALA A 13 9.31 -18.27 5.95
CA ALA A 13 10.19 -17.96 4.83
C ALA A 13 9.47 -17.94 3.47
N LEU A 14 8.58 -18.90 3.22
CA LEU A 14 7.76 -18.92 2.00
C LEU A 14 6.78 -17.75 1.95
N ALA A 15 6.14 -17.42 3.07
CA ALA A 15 5.24 -16.27 3.15
C ALA A 15 5.98 -14.95 2.86
N ARG A 16 7.17 -14.77 3.46
CA ARG A 16 8.04 -13.61 3.20
C ARG A 16 8.42 -13.50 1.72
N GLN A 17 8.82 -14.61 1.11
CA GLN A 17 9.15 -14.67 -0.31
C GLN A 17 7.94 -14.32 -1.18
N ALA A 18 6.76 -14.90 -0.89
CA ALA A 18 5.54 -14.63 -1.63
C ALA A 18 5.15 -13.14 -1.55
N VAL A 19 5.30 -12.51 -0.38
CA VAL A 19 5.08 -11.06 -0.25
C VAL A 19 6.05 -10.29 -1.12
N ALA A 20 7.34 -10.56 -1.03
CA ALA A 20 8.35 -9.82 -1.79
C ALA A 20 8.14 -9.94 -3.31
N GLU A 21 7.85 -11.14 -3.80
CA GLU A 21 7.53 -11.38 -5.22
C GLU A 21 6.20 -10.75 -5.63
N GLY A 22 5.22 -10.67 -4.71
CA GLY A 22 3.89 -10.09 -4.93
C GLY A 22 3.86 -8.56 -4.94
N VAL A 23 4.88 -7.88 -4.43
CA VAL A 23 4.95 -6.41 -4.50
C VAL A 23 4.91 -5.94 -5.95
N VAL A 24 4.05 -4.96 -6.23
CA VAL A 24 3.95 -4.32 -7.56
C VAL A 24 4.61 -2.96 -7.51
N LEU A 25 5.74 -2.81 -8.18
CA LEU A 25 6.43 -1.53 -8.30
C LEU A 25 5.81 -0.72 -9.44
N LEU A 26 5.01 0.29 -9.11
CA LEU A 26 4.28 1.11 -10.08
C LEU A 26 5.11 2.27 -10.63
N LYS A 27 6.02 2.80 -9.82
CA LYS A 27 6.91 3.90 -10.19
C LYS A 27 8.23 3.77 -9.46
N ASN A 28 9.34 4.05 -10.13
CA ASN A 28 10.64 4.19 -9.49
C ASN A 28 11.56 5.11 -10.30
N GLU A 29 11.81 6.29 -9.79
CA GLU A 29 12.75 7.26 -10.36
C GLU A 29 14.14 7.10 -9.72
N ALA A 30 14.68 5.89 -9.78
CA ALA A 30 15.98 5.53 -9.21
C ALA A 30 16.08 5.79 -7.68
N VAL A 31 14.97 5.72 -6.96
CA VAL A 31 14.95 5.82 -5.49
C VAL A 31 15.20 4.47 -4.86
N LEU A 32 14.59 3.41 -5.41
CA LEU A 32 14.79 2.04 -4.96
C LEU A 32 15.80 1.30 -5.86
N PRO A 33 16.59 0.38 -5.32
CA PRO A 33 16.67 -0.01 -3.92
C PRO A 33 17.38 1.03 -3.06
N LEU A 34 17.04 1.05 -1.76
CA LEU A 34 17.66 1.93 -0.78
C LEU A 34 18.86 1.26 -0.12
N ALA A 35 19.94 2.02 0.04
CA ALA A 35 21.09 1.53 0.80
C ALA A 35 20.74 1.37 2.29
N PRO A 36 21.20 0.30 2.97
CA PRO A 36 21.04 0.15 4.40
C PRO A 36 21.68 1.32 5.19
N GLY A 37 21.16 1.59 6.40
CA GLY A 37 21.73 2.59 7.31
C GLY A 37 21.38 4.04 6.99
N GLY A 38 20.55 4.30 6.00
CA GLY A 38 20.03 5.63 5.67
C GLY A 38 19.18 6.23 6.81
N ARG A 39 18.96 7.55 6.75
CA ARG A 39 18.05 8.25 7.65
C ARG A 39 16.67 8.32 6.99
N ALA A 40 15.64 7.91 7.71
CA ALA A 40 14.29 7.83 7.17
C ALA A 40 13.25 8.49 8.07
N ALA A 41 12.28 9.16 7.48
CA ALA A 41 11.07 9.63 8.14
C ALA A 41 9.86 8.84 7.61
N LEU A 42 9.02 8.36 8.50
CA LEU A 42 7.84 7.58 8.16
C LEU A 42 6.57 8.38 8.45
N PHE A 43 5.69 8.45 7.48
CA PHE A 43 4.41 9.16 7.53
C PHE A 43 3.27 8.20 7.21
N GLY A 44 2.10 8.46 7.76
CA GLY A 44 0.89 7.68 7.57
C GLY A 44 0.57 6.77 8.75
N TYR A 45 -0.73 6.67 9.08
CA TYR A 45 -1.22 5.85 10.20
C TYR A 45 -0.84 4.37 10.04
N ALA A 46 -0.97 3.85 8.81
CA ALA A 46 -0.76 2.44 8.50
C ALA A 46 0.68 1.95 8.72
N GLN A 47 1.67 2.86 8.94
CA GLN A 47 3.01 2.44 9.33
C GLN A 47 3.02 1.65 10.64
N PHE A 48 2.13 1.98 11.59
CA PHE A 48 2.02 1.34 12.91
C PHE A 48 1.01 0.20 12.92
N HIS A 49 -0.02 0.29 12.09
CA HIS A 49 -1.10 -0.68 11.98
C HIS A 49 -1.16 -1.24 10.57
N TYR A 50 -0.15 -2.06 10.23
CA TYR A 50 -0.10 -2.72 8.95
C TYR A 50 -1.32 -3.64 8.77
N TYR A 51 -2.09 -3.38 7.73
CA TYR A 51 -3.21 -4.24 7.34
C TYR A 51 -2.65 -5.56 6.81
N LYS A 52 -2.63 -6.58 7.68
CA LYS A 52 -2.12 -7.92 7.35
C LYS A 52 -3.06 -8.74 6.50
N SER A 53 -4.36 -8.46 6.59
CA SER A 53 -5.45 -9.20 5.96
C SER A 53 -6.67 -8.30 5.79
N GLY A 54 -7.69 -8.77 5.07
CA GLY A 54 -8.95 -8.07 4.90
C GLY A 54 -9.86 -8.15 6.12
N THR A 55 -11.11 -7.71 5.95
CA THR A 55 -12.19 -7.74 6.94
C THR A 55 -12.99 -9.05 6.87
N GLY A 56 -13.92 -9.23 7.78
CA GLY A 56 -14.79 -10.41 7.82
C GLY A 56 -14.05 -11.70 8.10
N SER A 57 -14.39 -12.77 7.40
CA SER A 57 -13.76 -14.10 7.55
C SER A 57 -12.27 -14.07 7.20
N GLY A 58 -11.87 -13.23 6.26
CA GLY A 58 -10.47 -13.02 5.90
C GLY A 58 -9.66 -12.28 6.96
N GLY A 59 -10.30 -11.52 7.84
CA GLY A 59 -9.67 -10.76 8.93
C GLY A 59 -9.41 -11.57 10.20
N LEU A 60 -10.19 -12.59 10.46
CA LEU A 60 -10.15 -13.41 11.67
C LEU A 60 -9.05 -14.50 11.65
N VAL A 61 -7.94 -14.22 10.99
CA VAL A 61 -6.82 -15.17 10.91
C VAL A 61 -5.96 -15.05 12.16
N ASN A 62 -5.75 -16.17 12.85
CA ASN A 62 -4.82 -16.25 13.96
C ASN A 62 -3.39 -16.13 13.47
N VAL A 63 -2.67 -15.17 14.01
CA VAL A 63 -1.25 -14.95 13.75
C VAL A 63 -0.48 -14.90 15.07
N THR A 64 0.78 -15.27 15.05
CA THR A 64 1.62 -15.23 16.25
C THR A 64 2.16 -13.83 16.54
N HIS A 65 2.28 -13.02 15.49
CA HIS A 65 2.72 -11.61 15.57
C HIS A 65 2.25 -10.85 14.34
N VAL A 66 2.16 -9.54 14.45
CA VAL A 66 2.08 -8.59 13.34
C VAL A 66 3.16 -7.55 13.58
N GLN A 67 4.08 -7.42 12.65
CA GLN A 67 5.11 -6.40 12.72
C GLN A 67 4.64 -5.12 12.04
N ASN A 68 5.09 -4.00 12.52
CA ASN A 68 4.88 -2.70 11.87
C ASN A 68 6.11 -2.27 11.07
N LEU A 69 5.94 -1.30 10.19
CA LEU A 69 7.03 -0.83 9.34
C LEU A 69 8.18 -0.15 10.13
N PRO A 70 7.92 0.68 11.16
CA PRO A 70 8.99 1.22 12.01
C PRO A 70 9.88 0.15 12.63
N GLU A 71 9.30 -0.94 13.17
CA GLU A 71 10.08 -2.04 13.76
C GLU A 71 10.98 -2.72 12.73
N ILE A 72 10.45 -2.99 11.56
CA ILE A 72 11.20 -3.68 10.50
C ILE A 72 12.24 -2.77 9.86
N LEU A 73 11.89 -1.54 9.52
CA LEU A 73 12.85 -0.61 8.91
C LEU A 73 13.97 -0.22 9.88
N GLY A 74 13.64 0.06 11.15
CA GLY A 74 14.61 0.42 12.17
C GLY A 74 15.44 -0.77 12.67
N GLY A 75 14.85 -1.96 12.78
CA GLY A 75 15.50 -3.19 13.22
C GLY A 75 16.22 -3.91 12.06
N ASP A 76 15.50 -4.77 11.37
CA ASP A 76 16.07 -5.63 10.31
C ASP A 76 16.65 -4.80 9.13
N GLY A 77 16.04 -3.65 8.82
CA GLY A 77 16.48 -2.74 7.76
C GLY A 77 17.65 -1.85 8.11
N GLY A 78 17.92 -1.67 9.41
CA GLY A 78 19.02 -0.84 9.91
C GLY A 78 18.90 0.65 9.60
N TYR A 79 17.71 1.15 9.24
CA TYR A 79 17.48 2.58 9.00
C TYR A 79 17.42 3.35 10.31
N ARG A 80 17.97 4.55 10.30
CA ARG A 80 17.85 5.50 11.42
C ARG A 80 16.56 6.31 11.23
N LEU A 81 15.52 5.93 11.98
CA LEU A 81 14.24 6.61 11.91
C LEU A 81 14.30 7.98 12.59
N ASP A 82 13.61 8.99 12.02
CA ASP A 82 13.48 10.30 12.61
C ASP A 82 12.69 10.22 13.92
N ALA A 83 13.39 10.45 15.05
CA ALA A 83 12.82 10.28 16.39
C ALA A 83 11.69 11.28 16.69
N GLU A 84 11.73 12.50 16.13
CA GLU A 84 10.68 13.50 16.35
C GLU A 84 9.42 13.13 15.59
N VAL A 85 9.55 12.61 14.34
CA VAL A 85 8.40 12.11 13.58
C VAL A 85 7.76 10.93 14.30
N GLN A 86 8.56 9.97 14.76
CA GLN A 86 8.05 8.82 15.51
C GLN A 86 7.38 9.24 16.82
N ALA A 87 7.98 10.16 17.57
CA ALA A 87 7.40 10.66 18.83
C ALA A 87 6.07 11.41 18.61
N ARG A 88 5.97 12.23 17.56
CA ARG A 88 4.72 12.96 17.24
C ARG A 88 3.60 12.00 16.86
N TYR A 89 3.89 10.99 16.04
CA TYR A 89 2.91 9.94 15.73
C TYR A 89 2.51 9.13 16.98
N ALA A 90 3.47 8.75 17.83
CA ALA A 90 3.17 8.02 19.06
C ALA A 90 2.26 8.81 20.00
N ALA A 91 2.49 10.12 20.15
CA ALA A 91 1.63 11.00 20.94
C ALA A 91 0.23 11.10 20.32
N TRP A 92 0.14 11.29 19.00
CA TRP A 92 -1.16 11.39 18.32
C TRP A 92 -1.96 10.08 18.39
N LEU A 93 -1.31 8.93 18.25
CA LEU A 93 -1.94 7.61 18.35
C LEU A 93 -2.49 7.29 19.73
N ALA A 94 -1.93 7.88 20.80
CA ALA A 94 -2.45 7.71 22.15
C ALA A 94 -3.89 8.26 22.30
N ASP A 95 -4.20 9.34 21.55
CA ASP A 95 -5.52 9.96 21.52
C ASP A 95 -6.40 9.43 20.37
N HIS A 96 -5.80 8.73 19.40
CA HIS A 96 -6.47 8.19 18.22
C HIS A 96 -6.11 6.70 18.04
N PRO A 97 -6.58 5.84 18.95
CA PRO A 97 -6.29 4.41 18.88
C PRO A 97 -6.91 3.79 17.61
N TYR A 98 -6.38 2.65 17.21
CA TYR A 98 -6.91 1.91 16.07
C TYR A 98 -8.38 1.55 16.28
N GLU A 99 -9.24 1.95 15.36
CA GLU A 99 -10.65 1.64 15.37
C GLU A 99 -10.90 0.31 14.67
N MET A 100 -11.43 -0.65 15.42
CA MET A 100 -11.69 -2.01 14.94
C MET A 100 -13.11 -2.21 14.40
N GLY A 101 -13.97 -1.17 14.51
CA GLY A 101 -15.39 -1.32 14.23
C GLY A 101 -16.15 -2.02 15.36
N THR A 102 -17.45 -2.14 15.18
CA THR A 102 -18.38 -2.62 16.24
C THR A 102 -19.03 -3.96 15.93
N GLY A 103 -18.76 -4.58 14.81
CA GLY A 103 -19.41 -5.81 14.37
C GLY A 103 -18.60 -6.59 13.32
N TRP A 104 -19.22 -7.63 12.80
CA TRP A 104 -18.66 -8.46 11.75
C TRP A 104 -18.43 -7.64 10.48
N ALA A 105 -17.21 -7.70 9.94
CA ALA A 105 -16.80 -6.99 8.73
C ALA A 105 -17.09 -5.46 8.74
N GLN A 106 -17.13 -4.85 9.92
CA GLN A 106 -17.43 -3.42 10.10
C GLN A 106 -16.19 -2.59 10.45
N GLU A 107 -14.99 -3.12 10.24
CA GLU A 107 -13.77 -2.35 10.37
C GLU A 107 -13.81 -1.17 9.40
N PRO A 108 -13.43 0.04 9.84
CA PRO A 108 -13.34 1.19 8.94
C PRO A 108 -12.38 0.93 7.78
N TRP A 109 -12.72 1.39 6.58
CA TRP A 109 -11.86 1.24 5.38
C TRP A 109 -10.46 1.80 5.59
N PHE A 110 -10.36 2.86 6.35
CA PHE A 110 -9.11 3.57 6.65
C PHE A 110 -9.13 4.07 8.10
N GLN A 111 -7.99 4.46 8.59
CA GLN A 111 -7.87 5.19 9.85
C GLN A 111 -7.55 6.65 9.54
N PRO A 112 -8.05 7.62 10.34
CA PRO A 112 -7.75 9.03 10.15
C PRO A 112 -6.24 9.28 10.18
N GLU A 113 -5.75 10.13 9.28
CA GLU A 113 -4.35 10.53 9.27
C GLU A 113 -4.06 11.64 10.28
N MET A 114 -2.86 11.60 10.86
CA MET A 114 -2.36 12.69 11.70
C MET A 114 -2.22 13.96 10.86
N PRO A 115 -2.85 15.09 11.27
CA PRO A 115 -2.67 16.35 10.57
C PRO A 115 -1.19 16.77 10.55
N LEU A 116 -0.67 17.04 9.36
CA LEU A 116 0.70 17.52 9.18
C LEU A 116 0.70 19.00 8.84
N ASP A 117 1.61 19.74 9.45
CA ASP A 117 1.95 21.11 9.10
C ASP A 117 3.26 21.18 8.29
N GLU A 118 3.38 22.25 7.51
CA GLU A 118 4.51 22.44 6.59
C GLU A 118 5.85 22.55 7.33
N GLU A 119 5.89 23.22 8.48
CA GLU A 119 7.10 23.41 9.27
C GLU A 119 7.65 22.08 9.79
N PHE A 120 6.77 21.21 10.29
CA PHE A 120 7.14 19.89 10.78
C PHE A 120 7.73 19.01 9.68
N VAL A 121 7.09 18.95 8.51
CA VAL A 121 7.58 18.12 7.39
C VAL A 121 8.89 18.67 6.84
N ARG A 122 9.03 20.00 6.74
CA ARG A 122 10.28 20.65 6.32
C ARG A 122 11.42 20.37 7.29
N ALA A 123 11.16 20.39 8.59
CA ALA A 123 12.16 20.07 9.61
C ALA A 123 12.56 18.59 9.55
N ALA A 124 11.62 17.67 9.34
CA ALA A 124 11.89 16.25 9.14
C ALA A 124 12.79 16.01 7.91
N ALA A 125 12.57 16.73 6.82
CA ALA A 125 13.37 16.63 5.59
C ALA A 125 14.84 17.14 5.78
N GLN A 126 15.12 17.92 6.82
CA GLN A 126 16.49 18.26 7.18
C GLN A 126 17.21 17.16 7.98
N ARG A 127 16.44 16.29 8.66
CA ARG A 127 16.98 15.23 9.51
C ARG A 127 17.02 13.86 8.83
N ALA A 128 16.18 13.64 7.83
CA ALA A 128 16.06 12.38 7.09
C ALA A 128 16.26 12.56 5.59
N ASP A 129 16.89 11.57 4.96
CA ASP A 129 17.23 11.59 3.53
C ASP A 129 16.11 11.01 2.66
N THR A 130 15.28 10.14 3.24
CA THR A 130 14.20 9.44 2.57
C THR A 130 12.92 9.53 3.40
N ALA A 131 11.81 9.78 2.73
CA ALA A 131 10.48 9.65 3.34
C ALA A 131 9.77 8.40 2.84
N PHE A 132 9.17 7.65 3.77
CA PHE A 132 8.16 6.65 3.46
C PHE A 132 6.79 7.22 3.80
N ILE A 133 5.85 7.06 2.88
CA ILE A 133 4.45 7.42 3.05
C ILE A 133 3.65 6.13 2.95
N VAL A 134 2.91 5.79 4.00
CA VAL A 134 2.14 4.55 4.04
C VAL A 134 0.67 4.88 3.99
N ILE A 135 0.01 4.52 2.90
CA ILE A 135 -1.44 4.64 2.74
C ILE A 135 -2.05 3.27 2.96
N GLY A 136 -2.99 3.19 3.89
CA GLY A 136 -3.65 1.95 4.27
C GLY A 136 -5.14 1.95 3.92
N ARG A 137 -5.60 0.83 3.37
CA ARG A 137 -7.02 0.51 3.19
C ARG A 137 -7.23 -0.95 3.53
N THR A 138 -8.23 -1.23 4.34
CA THR A 138 -8.73 -2.59 4.42
C THR A 138 -9.56 -2.93 3.18
N ALA A 139 -9.91 -4.19 3.02
CA ALA A 139 -10.85 -4.67 2.03
C ALA A 139 -11.42 -5.98 2.54
N GLY A 140 -12.54 -6.41 2.05
CA GLY A 140 -13.05 -7.72 2.42
C GLY A 140 -14.56 -7.85 2.32
N GLU A 141 -15.05 -8.78 3.10
CA GLU A 141 -16.42 -9.23 3.09
C GLU A 141 -17.39 -8.12 3.51
N ASP A 142 -18.55 -8.09 2.87
CA ASP A 142 -19.66 -7.17 3.11
C ASP A 142 -19.37 -5.67 2.91
N GLN A 143 -18.25 -5.33 2.28
CA GLN A 143 -17.91 -3.94 1.99
C GLN A 143 -17.42 -3.78 0.54
N ASP A 144 -18.18 -3.01 -0.24
CA ASP A 144 -17.85 -2.67 -1.61
C ASP A 144 -17.06 -1.34 -1.69
N ASN A 145 -16.13 -1.28 -2.63
CA ASN A 145 -15.40 -0.05 -2.90
C ASN A 145 -16.33 1.02 -3.47
N THR A 146 -16.25 2.23 -2.94
CA THR A 146 -17.10 3.37 -3.33
C THR A 146 -16.24 4.54 -3.81
N ASN A 147 -16.81 5.39 -4.68
CA ASN A 147 -16.13 6.60 -5.17
C ASN A 147 -16.17 7.74 -4.13
N THR A 148 -15.66 7.45 -2.93
CA THR A 148 -15.65 8.39 -1.81
C THR A 148 -14.26 8.48 -1.17
N PRO A 149 -13.94 9.59 -0.47
CA PRO A 149 -12.74 9.70 0.33
C PRO A 149 -12.62 8.58 1.36
N GLY A 150 -11.44 7.97 1.42
CA GLY A 150 -11.16 6.86 2.33
C GLY A 150 -11.55 5.48 1.82
N SER A 151 -12.25 5.40 0.67
CA SER A 151 -12.46 4.18 -0.10
C SER A 151 -11.62 4.24 -1.38
N PHE A 152 -12.20 4.53 -2.53
CA PHE A 152 -11.43 4.68 -3.78
C PHE A 152 -10.60 5.97 -3.80
N LEU A 153 -11.14 7.09 -3.33
CA LEU A 153 -10.46 8.38 -3.31
C LEU A 153 -9.59 8.54 -2.05
N LEU A 154 -8.54 9.33 -2.17
CA LEU A 154 -7.76 9.77 -1.01
C LEU A 154 -8.60 10.63 -0.07
N THR A 155 -8.32 10.55 1.22
CA THR A 155 -8.83 11.51 2.21
C THR A 155 -8.08 12.83 2.13
N GLU A 156 -8.66 13.89 2.69
CA GLU A 156 -7.98 15.19 2.79
C GLU A 156 -6.64 15.10 3.54
N GLY A 157 -6.58 14.28 4.60
CA GLY A 157 -5.35 14.04 5.37
C GLY A 157 -4.26 13.38 4.55
N GLU A 158 -4.61 12.39 3.73
CA GLU A 158 -3.67 11.72 2.82
C GLU A 158 -3.20 12.62 1.68
N GLU A 159 -4.10 13.41 1.10
CA GLU A 159 -3.75 14.42 0.09
C GLU A 159 -2.77 15.47 0.66
N ASN A 160 -3.02 15.98 1.86
CA ASN A 160 -2.13 16.92 2.54
C ASN A 160 -0.77 16.26 2.85
N MET A 161 -0.76 15.02 3.35
CA MET A 161 0.47 14.28 3.63
C MET A 161 1.31 14.09 2.36
N LEU A 162 0.72 13.64 1.27
CA LEU A 162 1.41 13.48 -0.02
C LEU A 162 1.95 14.81 -0.54
N ALA A 163 1.12 15.87 -0.50
CA ALA A 163 1.50 17.20 -0.97
C ALA A 163 2.72 17.75 -0.22
N LEU A 164 2.73 17.65 1.11
CA LEU A 164 3.82 18.17 1.92
C LEU A 164 5.06 17.29 1.82
N VAL A 165 4.92 15.98 1.96
CA VAL A 165 6.08 15.08 1.98
C VAL A 165 6.78 15.04 0.62
N CYS A 166 6.04 14.90 -0.48
CA CYS A 166 6.64 14.91 -1.82
C CYS A 166 7.27 16.25 -2.19
N ARG A 167 6.80 17.36 -1.61
CA ARG A 167 7.37 18.69 -1.82
C ARG A 167 8.73 18.85 -1.14
N TYR A 168 8.91 18.31 0.06
CA TYR A 168 10.10 18.58 0.87
C TYR A 168 11.15 17.47 0.82
N PHE A 169 10.77 16.24 0.48
CA PHE A 169 11.70 15.12 0.35
C PHE A 169 12.03 14.80 -1.09
N ASN A 170 13.31 14.86 -1.44
CA ASN A 170 13.78 14.47 -2.78
C ASN A 170 13.63 12.95 -3.03
N LYS A 171 13.66 12.16 -1.97
CA LYS A 171 13.43 10.71 -2.03
C LYS A 171 12.18 10.39 -1.23
N SER A 172 11.06 10.21 -1.92
CA SER A 172 9.79 9.80 -1.34
C SER A 172 9.37 8.46 -1.91
N VAL A 173 9.00 7.53 -1.03
CA VAL A 173 8.53 6.18 -1.37
C VAL A 173 7.13 6.02 -0.80
N VAL A 174 6.15 5.86 -1.67
CA VAL A 174 4.76 5.60 -1.26
C VAL A 174 4.52 4.10 -1.26
N LEU A 175 4.08 3.59 -0.12
CA LEU A 175 3.74 2.19 0.09
C LEU A 175 2.23 2.07 0.26
N LEU A 176 1.57 1.37 -0.67
CA LEU A 176 0.14 1.16 -0.66
C LEU A 176 -0.18 -0.18 0.02
N ASN A 177 -0.46 -0.13 1.32
CA ASN A 177 -0.96 -1.27 2.09
C ASN A 177 -2.49 -1.37 1.91
N VAL A 178 -2.89 -1.67 0.68
CA VAL A 178 -4.26 -1.60 0.21
C VAL A 178 -4.67 -2.95 -0.37
N GLY A 179 -5.79 -3.48 0.08
CA GLY A 179 -6.36 -4.75 -0.39
C GLY A 179 -7.31 -4.61 -1.58
N ASN A 180 -7.47 -3.40 -2.11
CA ASN A 180 -8.39 -3.06 -3.18
C ASN A 180 -7.74 -2.09 -4.17
N ILE A 181 -8.47 -1.64 -5.19
CA ILE A 181 -8.02 -0.55 -6.07
C ILE A 181 -8.21 0.81 -5.40
N LEU A 182 -7.37 1.75 -5.78
CA LEU A 182 -7.35 3.12 -5.28
C LEU A 182 -7.18 4.08 -6.46
N ASP A 183 -7.76 5.29 -6.39
CA ASP A 183 -7.43 6.34 -7.35
C ASP A 183 -5.92 6.57 -7.40
N MET A 184 -5.36 6.57 -8.61
CA MET A 184 -3.93 6.73 -8.83
C MET A 184 -3.55 8.05 -9.50
N GLN A 185 -4.50 8.97 -9.70
CA GLN A 185 -4.25 10.28 -10.34
C GLN A 185 -3.31 11.18 -9.51
N TRP A 186 -3.26 10.96 -8.21
CA TRP A 186 -2.35 11.65 -7.30
C TRP A 186 -0.87 11.40 -7.62
N VAL A 187 -0.52 10.26 -8.24
CA VAL A 187 0.87 9.95 -8.62
C VAL A 187 1.43 11.01 -9.58
N ALA A 188 0.64 11.41 -10.56
CA ALA A 188 1.03 12.50 -11.47
C ALA A 188 1.03 13.87 -10.79
N ARG A 189 0.11 14.10 -9.84
CA ARG A 189 -0.05 15.37 -9.12
C ARG A 189 1.09 15.67 -8.17
N TYR A 190 1.49 14.70 -7.34
CA TYR A 190 2.50 14.86 -6.29
C TYR A 190 3.87 14.32 -6.67
N ASN A 191 3.96 13.57 -7.74
CA ASN A 191 5.19 13.04 -8.33
C ASN A 191 6.16 12.40 -7.32
N PRO A 192 5.73 11.40 -6.51
CA PRO A 192 6.65 10.70 -5.61
C PRO A 192 7.76 9.98 -6.37
N GLY A 193 8.91 9.80 -5.73
CA GLY A 193 10.07 9.16 -6.33
C GLY A 193 9.88 7.65 -6.59
N ALA A 194 9.10 6.96 -5.74
CA ALA A 194 8.70 5.58 -5.97
C ALA A 194 7.29 5.32 -5.42
N VAL A 195 6.56 4.39 -6.04
CA VAL A 195 5.24 3.93 -5.61
C VAL A 195 5.17 2.42 -5.73
N ALA A 196 4.81 1.75 -4.66
CA ALA A 196 4.65 0.31 -4.63
C ALA A 196 3.34 -0.13 -3.96
N TYR A 197 2.61 -1.04 -4.60
CA TYR A 197 1.54 -1.80 -3.97
C TYR A 197 2.17 -2.93 -3.15
N ILE A 198 1.98 -2.88 -1.84
CA ILE A 198 2.51 -3.87 -0.90
C ILE A 198 1.42 -4.80 -0.36
N TRP A 199 0.18 -4.61 -0.82
CA TRP A 199 -0.99 -5.42 -0.50
C TRP A 199 -1.21 -5.63 1.00
N GLN A 200 -1.84 -6.76 1.35
CA GLN A 200 -2.08 -7.25 2.70
C GLN A 200 -1.28 -8.56 2.87
N GLY A 201 -0.01 -8.43 3.22
CA GLY A 201 1.00 -9.50 3.15
C GLY A 201 1.01 -10.48 4.33
N GLY A 202 -0.01 -10.49 5.18
CA GLY A 202 -0.04 -11.39 6.33
C GLY A 202 1.02 -11.06 7.39
N GLN A 203 1.38 -12.07 8.17
CA GLN A 203 2.32 -11.98 9.29
C GLN A 203 3.73 -11.52 8.86
N GLU A 204 4.19 -11.95 7.70
CA GLU A 204 5.54 -11.65 7.19
C GLU A 204 5.53 -10.44 6.21
N GLY A 205 4.41 -9.72 6.12
CA GLY A 205 4.21 -8.65 5.15
C GLY A 205 5.29 -7.57 5.18
N CYS A 206 5.57 -7.00 6.33
CA CYS A 206 6.58 -5.94 6.45
C CYS A 206 8.00 -6.43 6.14
N ARG A 207 8.33 -7.68 6.43
CA ARG A 207 9.65 -8.26 6.09
C ARG A 207 9.82 -8.49 4.60
N GLY A 208 8.78 -9.03 3.93
CA GLY A 208 8.82 -9.17 2.47
C GLY A 208 8.91 -7.83 1.76
N VAL A 209 8.24 -6.79 2.28
CA VAL A 209 8.36 -5.42 1.78
C VAL A 209 9.79 -4.90 1.97
N LEU A 210 10.43 -5.13 3.12
CA LEU A 210 11.82 -4.74 3.35
C LEU A 210 12.77 -5.35 2.31
N ASP A 211 12.57 -6.63 1.95
CA ASP A 211 13.40 -7.31 0.95
C ASP A 211 13.36 -6.62 -0.41
N VAL A 212 12.22 -6.04 -0.76
CA VAL A 212 12.09 -5.23 -1.98
C VAL A 212 12.74 -3.86 -1.81
N LEU A 213 12.51 -3.19 -0.69
CA LEU A 213 13.04 -1.85 -0.45
C LEU A 213 14.57 -1.81 -0.45
N ASN A 214 15.22 -2.83 0.09
CA ASN A 214 16.68 -2.92 0.17
C ASN A 214 17.31 -3.66 -1.02
N GLY A 215 16.50 -4.16 -1.95
CA GLY A 215 16.97 -4.84 -3.15
C GLY A 215 17.40 -6.30 -2.97
N THR A 216 17.11 -6.92 -1.83
CA THR A 216 17.33 -8.36 -1.62
C THR A 216 16.51 -9.19 -2.61
N VAL A 217 15.28 -8.74 -2.90
CA VAL A 217 14.38 -9.36 -3.87
C VAL A 217 13.88 -8.31 -4.87
N SER A 218 13.94 -8.64 -6.15
CA SER A 218 13.33 -7.81 -7.19
C SER A 218 11.82 -8.04 -7.20
N PRO A 219 10.99 -6.98 -7.08
CA PRO A 219 9.54 -7.14 -7.13
C PRO A 219 9.12 -7.64 -8.52
N SER A 220 8.27 -8.65 -8.56
CA SER A 220 7.78 -9.25 -9.80
C SER A 220 6.25 -9.27 -9.91
N GLY A 221 5.56 -8.77 -8.89
CA GLY A 221 4.12 -8.64 -8.88
C GLY A 221 3.60 -7.78 -10.03
N LYS A 222 2.38 -8.09 -10.46
CA LYS A 222 1.65 -7.34 -11.46
C LYS A 222 0.28 -6.98 -10.90
N LEU A 223 -0.28 -5.84 -11.31
CA LEU A 223 -1.65 -5.51 -10.95
C LEU A 223 -2.60 -6.57 -11.53
N PRO A 224 -3.52 -7.11 -10.74
CA PRO A 224 -4.55 -8.03 -11.24
C PRO A 224 -5.65 -7.30 -12.03
N ASP A 225 -5.73 -5.97 -11.86
CA ASP A 225 -6.74 -5.11 -12.45
C ASP A 225 -6.12 -3.91 -13.18
N THR A 226 -6.85 -3.40 -14.17
CA THR A 226 -6.62 -2.06 -14.71
C THR A 226 -7.30 -1.05 -13.80
N ILE A 227 -6.57 -0.06 -13.29
CA ILE A 227 -7.15 0.98 -12.46
C ILE A 227 -7.62 2.11 -13.38
N ALA A 228 -8.93 2.30 -13.43
CA ALA A 228 -9.57 3.38 -14.17
C ALA A 228 -9.40 4.73 -13.43
N ARG A 229 -9.68 5.83 -14.12
CA ARG A 229 -9.67 7.17 -13.51
C ARG A 229 -10.79 7.34 -12.49
N THR A 230 -11.94 6.75 -12.77
CA THR A 230 -13.08 6.73 -11.84
C THR A 230 -13.76 5.36 -11.90
N PRO A 231 -14.43 4.92 -10.83
CA PRO A 231 -15.23 3.69 -10.86
C PRO A 231 -16.32 3.69 -11.93
N ALA A 232 -16.83 4.85 -12.33
CA ALA A 232 -17.82 5.00 -13.41
C ALA A 232 -17.25 4.71 -14.82
N ASP A 233 -15.94 4.62 -14.96
CA ASP A 233 -15.30 4.30 -16.25
C ASP A 233 -15.28 2.81 -16.57
N TYR A 234 -15.58 1.95 -15.59
CA TYR A 234 -15.72 0.52 -15.81
C TYR A 234 -17.05 0.21 -16.50
N PRO A 235 -17.08 -0.64 -17.55
CA PRO A 235 -18.31 -0.95 -18.27
C PRO A 235 -19.38 -1.63 -17.41
N ALA A 236 -19.01 -2.29 -16.34
CA ALA A 236 -19.93 -2.89 -15.38
C ALA A 236 -20.59 -1.88 -14.42
N ALA A 237 -20.11 -0.64 -14.34
CA ALA A 237 -20.56 0.32 -13.33
C ALA A 237 -22.09 0.54 -13.33
N ASP A 238 -22.71 0.59 -14.52
CA ASP A 238 -24.16 0.79 -14.67
C ASP A 238 -24.98 -0.47 -14.43
N HIS A 239 -24.35 -1.62 -14.24
CA HIS A 239 -24.99 -2.94 -14.14
C HIS A 239 -24.69 -3.66 -12.83
N TYR A 240 -23.88 -3.06 -11.98
CA TYR A 240 -23.45 -3.61 -10.71
C TYR A 240 -24.51 -3.38 -9.61
N GLY A 241 -24.74 -4.41 -8.79
CA GLY A 241 -25.56 -4.28 -7.59
C GLY A 241 -27.07 -4.28 -7.82
N ALA A 242 -27.57 -4.83 -8.93
CA ALA A 242 -29.01 -4.99 -9.13
C ALA A 242 -29.59 -6.12 -8.25
N ASP A 243 -30.74 -5.86 -7.61
CA ASP A 243 -31.36 -6.79 -6.64
C ASP A 243 -31.94 -8.05 -7.31
N ASP A 244 -32.39 -7.96 -8.56
CA ASP A 244 -33.17 -9.01 -9.23
C ASP A 244 -32.42 -9.73 -10.35
N ARG A 245 -31.45 -9.09 -10.97
CA ARG A 245 -30.69 -9.67 -12.08
C ARG A 245 -29.38 -8.94 -12.35
N ASN A 246 -28.40 -9.67 -12.86
CA ASN A 246 -27.14 -9.12 -13.36
C ASN A 246 -27.05 -9.26 -14.87
N PHE A 247 -26.45 -8.28 -15.52
CA PHE A 247 -26.14 -8.30 -16.94
C PHE A 247 -24.62 -8.41 -17.13
N TYR A 248 -24.18 -9.42 -17.86
CA TYR A 248 -22.79 -9.54 -18.29
C TYR A 248 -22.51 -8.65 -19.51
N ALA A 249 -22.70 -7.34 -19.35
CA ALA A 249 -22.59 -6.38 -20.45
C ALA A 249 -21.18 -6.27 -21.03
N GLU A 250 -20.18 -6.64 -20.27
CA GLU A 250 -18.78 -6.60 -20.68
C GLU A 250 -18.38 -7.73 -21.62
N ASP A 251 -19.10 -8.88 -21.57
CA ASP A 251 -18.77 -10.09 -22.33
C ASP A 251 -17.28 -10.46 -22.14
N ILE A 252 -16.52 -10.56 -23.23
CA ILE A 252 -15.07 -10.84 -23.19
C ILE A 252 -14.23 -9.62 -22.84
N TYR A 253 -14.81 -8.41 -22.84
CA TYR A 253 -14.10 -7.14 -22.61
C TYR A 253 -14.08 -6.75 -21.15
N VAL A 254 -13.63 -7.65 -20.29
CA VAL A 254 -13.47 -7.41 -18.87
C VAL A 254 -12.10 -6.76 -18.58
N GLY A 255 -12.09 -5.74 -17.74
CA GLY A 255 -10.88 -5.08 -17.25
C GLY A 255 -10.01 -4.51 -18.39
N TYR A 256 -8.74 -4.90 -18.46
CA TYR A 256 -7.79 -4.36 -19.44
C TYR A 256 -8.24 -4.52 -20.89
N ARG A 257 -8.98 -5.59 -21.22
CA ARG A 257 -9.46 -5.81 -22.58
C ARG A 257 -10.40 -4.71 -23.05
N TYR A 258 -11.23 -4.18 -22.12
CA TYR A 258 -12.09 -3.04 -22.42
C TYR A 258 -11.26 -1.77 -22.62
N PHE A 259 -10.39 -1.45 -21.66
CA PHE A 259 -9.62 -0.22 -21.71
C PHE A 259 -8.69 -0.18 -22.91
N GLU A 260 -7.94 -1.24 -23.19
CA GLU A 260 -7.02 -1.31 -24.33
C GLU A 260 -7.75 -1.24 -25.69
N THR A 261 -8.99 -1.70 -25.75
CA THR A 261 -9.76 -1.78 -27.01
C THR A 261 -10.59 -0.51 -27.25
N PHE A 262 -11.26 0.01 -26.23
CA PHE A 262 -12.31 1.02 -26.42
C PHE A 262 -12.06 2.34 -25.69
N ALA A 263 -11.29 2.34 -24.62
CA ALA A 263 -11.19 3.50 -23.72
C ALA A 263 -9.79 3.66 -23.06
N PRO A 264 -8.70 3.66 -23.83
CA PRO A 264 -7.35 3.76 -23.26
C PRO A 264 -7.14 5.07 -22.47
N GLU A 265 -7.84 6.13 -22.84
CA GLU A 265 -7.78 7.43 -22.15
C GLU A 265 -8.41 7.42 -20.75
N LYS A 266 -9.24 6.44 -20.45
CA LYS A 266 -9.87 6.25 -19.14
C LYS A 266 -9.02 5.41 -18.18
N CYS A 267 -7.97 4.77 -18.67
CA CYS A 267 -7.03 4.04 -17.85
C CYS A 267 -6.13 4.99 -17.09
N CYS A 268 -6.01 4.80 -15.77
CA CYS A 268 -5.06 5.52 -14.94
C CYS A 268 -3.78 4.71 -14.76
N THR A 269 -3.91 3.42 -14.48
CA THR A 269 -2.77 2.50 -14.33
C THR A 269 -3.12 1.20 -15.04
N PRO A 270 -2.45 0.90 -16.18
CA PRO A 270 -2.75 -0.29 -16.97
C PRO A 270 -2.33 -1.56 -16.24
N LEU A 271 -3.02 -2.65 -16.56
CA LEU A 271 -2.63 -3.99 -16.17
C LEU A 271 -1.18 -4.25 -16.63
N ALA A 272 -0.35 -4.78 -15.73
CA ALA A 272 1.03 -5.12 -16.03
C ALA A 272 1.81 -3.97 -16.69
N SER A 273 1.54 -2.72 -16.25
CA SER A 273 2.30 -1.56 -16.73
C SER A 273 3.79 -1.91 -16.68
N ASP A 274 4.40 -1.96 -17.85
CA ASP A 274 5.84 -2.10 -18.01
C ASP A 274 6.51 -0.81 -17.56
N PHE A 275 6.52 -0.55 -16.27
CA PHE A 275 7.60 0.27 -15.75
C PHE A 275 8.87 -0.53 -16.03
N PRO A 276 9.79 0.03 -16.80
CA PRO A 276 10.97 -0.72 -17.16
C PRO A 276 11.73 -1.07 -15.91
N THR A 277 11.56 -2.30 -15.44
CA THR A 277 12.46 -2.97 -14.47
C THR A 277 13.91 -2.97 -14.95
N ARG A 278 14.14 -2.46 -16.17
CA ARG A 278 15.47 -2.33 -16.79
C ARG A 278 16.47 -1.46 -16.00
N ASN A 279 16.01 -0.65 -15.05
CA ASN A 279 16.90 0.13 -14.18
C ASN A 279 17.08 -0.48 -12.79
N LEU A 280 16.41 -1.58 -12.47
CA LEU A 280 16.71 -2.40 -11.30
C LEU A 280 17.77 -3.44 -11.69
N MET A 281 18.91 -2.99 -12.18
CA MET A 281 20.08 -3.87 -12.24
C MET A 281 20.59 -4.00 -10.81
N TYR A 282 20.12 -5.03 -10.13
CA TYR A 282 20.83 -5.56 -8.99
C TYR A 282 22.13 -6.14 -9.57
N SER A 283 23.24 -5.48 -9.29
CA SER A 283 24.55 -6.09 -9.51
C SER A 283 24.62 -7.33 -8.62
N CYS A 284 24.65 -8.51 -9.23
CA CYS A 284 25.05 -9.76 -8.59
C CYS A 284 26.44 -9.63 -7.98
#